data_4d3f28260db749c5dcf417a300ee7f55
#
_entry.id   4d3f28260db749c5dcf417a300ee7f55
#
_cell.length_a   1.000
_cell.length_b   1.000
_cell.length_c   1.000
_cell.angle_alpha   90.00
_cell.angle_beta   90.00
_cell.angle_gamma   90.00
#
_symmetry.space_group_name_H-M   'P 1'
#
loop_
_entity.id
_entity.type
_entity.pdbx_description
1 polymer ?
#
loop_
_entity_poly.entity_id
_entity_poly.type
_entity_poly.pdbx_seq_one_letter_code
_entity_poly.pdbx_strand_id
1 'polypeptide(L)'
;MAPITEVEGRRLALSNLEKVLYPATGFTKAEVLHYYATVADVLLPHLRDRPVSFLRYPDGPDGQVFFTKNVPPGTPDWVTTAQVPRSEGPARMVLVQDLPSLMWAANLVAEFHTHQWLIGDPGLADRIVFDLDPGAPATVVECCEVALWLRERLAADGFEAYAKTSG
;
A
#
# COMPACT_ATOMS: atom_id res chain seq x y z
N MET A 1 21.20 -17.81 -3.37
CA MET A 1 20.06 -18.04 -2.45
C MET A 1 19.75 -16.71 -1.79
N ALA A 2 18.47 -16.30 -1.72
CA ALA A 2 18.12 -15.06 -1.03
C ALA A 2 18.48 -15.17 0.47
N PRO A 3 19.04 -14.15 1.10
CA PRO A 3 19.30 -14.16 2.52
C PRO A 3 17.98 -14.29 3.28
N ILE A 4 17.99 -15.17 4.28
CA ILE A 4 16.85 -15.33 5.20
C ILE A 4 17.12 -14.44 6.40
N THR A 5 16.19 -13.55 6.70
CA THR A 5 16.20 -12.75 7.92
C THR A 5 15.05 -13.16 8.82
N GLU A 6 15.10 -12.79 10.08
CA GLU A 6 14.02 -12.99 11.03
C GLU A 6 13.47 -11.65 11.48
N VAL A 7 12.14 -11.50 11.41
CA VAL A 7 11.42 -10.32 11.86
C VAL A 7 10.31 -10.80 12.80
N GLU A 8 10.39 -10.43 14.07
CA GLU A 8 9.42 -10.83 15.12
C GLU A 8 9.07 -12.32 15.10
N GLY A 9 10.08 -13.20 15.00
CA GLY A 9 9.92 -14.66 14.99
C GLY A 9 9.43 -15.23 13.65
N ARG A 10 9.28 -14.43 12.59
CA ARG A 10 8.92 -14.89 11.24
C ARG A 10 10.13 -14.85 10.32
N ARG A 11 10.33 -15.94 9.58
CA ARG A 11 11.43 -16.06 8.61
C ARG A 11 10.99 -15.49 7.25
N LEU A 12 11.75 -14.52 6.75
CA LEU A 12 11.55 -13.88 5.45
C LEU A 12 12.77 -14.09 4.55
N ALA A 13 12.52 -14.48 3.31
CA ALA A 13 13.53 -14.49 2.26
C ALA A 13 13.52 -13.15 1.54
N LEU A 14 14.45 -12.25 1.91
CA LEU A 14 14.61 -10.97 1.24
C LEU A 14 15.53 -11.13 0.04
N SER A 15 15.09 -10.72 -1.14
CA SER A 15 15.84 -10.91 -2.38
C SER A 15 16.28 -9.59 -3.00
N ASN A 16 17.41 -9.63 -3.72
CA ASN A 16 17.88 -8.52 -4.55
C ASN A 16 18.01 -7.18 -3.79
N LEU A 17 18.54 -7.21 -2.58
CA LEU A 17 18.62 -6.04 -1.70
C LEU A 17 19.40 -4.89 -2.33
N GLU A 18 20.49 -5.21 -3.06
CA GLU A 18 21.34 -4.25 -3.75
C GLU A 18 20.77 -3.71 -5.07
N LYS A 19 19.56 -4.21 -5.47
CA LYS A 19 18.95 -3.75 -6.71
C LYS A 19 18.57 -2.28 -6.58
N VAL A 20 19.12 -1.44 -7.48
CA VAL A 20 18.71 -0.03 -7.60
C VAL A 20 17.31 0.03 -8.19
N LEU A 21 16.37 0.63 -7.46
CA LEU A 21 14.99 0.81 -7.88
C LEU A 21 14.74 2.22 -8.42
N TYR A 22 15.49 3.21 -7.94
CA TYR A 22 15.39 4.61 -8.37
C TYR A 22 16.74 5.05 -8.95
N PRO A 23 16.96 4.90 -10.27
CA PRO A 23 18.27 5.16 -10.89
C PRO A 23 18.78 6.58 -10.70
N ALA A 24 17.89 7.59 -10.67
CA ALA A 24 18.25 8.98 -10.49
C ALA A 24 18.95 9.28 -9.14
N THR A 25 18.65 8.52 -8.11
CA THR A 25 19.20 8.69 -6.75
C THR A 25 20.09 7.56 -6.31
N GLY A 26 20.09 6.44 -7.04
CA GLY A 26 20.74 5.20 -6.65
C GLY A 26 20.02 4.44 -5.53
N PHE A 27 18.79 4.80 -5.19
CA PHE A 27 18.04 4.22 -4.08
C PHE A 27 17.71 2.75 -4.34
N THR A 28 18.12 1.91 -3.40
CA THR A 28 18.08 0.44 -3.52
C THR A 28 16.84 -0.16 -2.89
N LYS A 29 16.60 -1.44 -3.19
CA LYS A 29 15.55 -2.22 -2.55
C LYS A 29 15.75 -2.35 -1.03
N ALA A 30 16.99 -2.45 -0.56
CA ALA A 30 17.28 -2.46 0.87
C ALA A 30 16.80 -1.18 1.55
N GLU A 31 17.00 -0.03 0.91
CA GLU A 31 16.56 1.27 1.43
C GLU A 31 15.03 1.41 1.42
N VAL A 32 14.35 0.86 0.40
CA VAL A 32 12.87 0.77 0.40
C VAL A 32 12.38 -0.06 1.58
N LEU A 33 12.98 -1.22 1.84
CA LEU A 33 12.63 -2.06 2.98
C LEU A 33 12.91 -1.35 4.31
N HIS A 34 14.02 -0.66 4.41
CA HIS A 34 14.36 0.16 5.59
C HIS A 34 13.35 1.27 5.82
N TYR A 35 12.93 1.96 4.75
CA TYR A 35 11.86 2.97 4.84
C TYR A 35 10.57 2.37 5.43
N TYR A 36 10.07 1.24 4.91
CA TYR A 36 8.87 0.59 5.43
C TYR A 36 9.02 0.14 6.89
N ALA A 37 10.19 -0.35 7.28
CA ALA A 37 10.46 -0.68 8.67
C ALA A 37 10.43 0.55 9.59
N THR A 38 10.97 1.68 9.11
CA THR A 38 11.02 2.94 9.87
C THR A 38 9.65 3.54 10.09
N VAL A 39 8.76 3.46 9.10
CA VAL A 39 7.41 4.04 9.18
C VAL A 39 6.35 3.04 9.65
N ALA A 40 6.72 1.82 10.03
CA ALA A 40 5.80 0.73 10.33
C ALA A 40 4.75 1.10 11.37
N ASP A 41 5.16 1.74 12.48
CA ASP A 41 4.27 2.11 13.57
C ASP A 41 3.16 3.08 13.16
N VAL A 42 3.45 3.97 12.21
CA VAL A 42 2.47 4.93 11.69
C VAL A 42 1.69 4.39 10.50
N LEU A 43 2.25 3.44 9.75
CA LEU A 43 1.63 2.86 8.55
C LEU A 43 0.67 1.71 8.88
N LEU A 44 1.06 0.80 9.78
CA LEU A 44 0.28 -0.39 10.12
C LEU A 44 -1.16 -0.08 10.57
N PRO A 45 -1.45 0.97 11.35
CA PRO A 45 -2.84 1.33 11.69
C PRO A 45 -3.73 1.62 10.49
N HIS A 46 -3.16 2.01 9.36
CA HIS A 46 -3.89 2.27 8.12
C HIS A 46 -4.08 1.03 7.25
N LEU A 47 -3.33 -0.05 7.50
CA LEU A 47 -3.35 -1.30 6.75
C LEU A 47 -4.13 -2.40 7.45
N ARG A 48 -4.11 -2.43 8.80
CA ARG A 48 -4.74 -3.50 9.59
C ARG A 48 -6.21 -3.67 9.24
N ASP A 49 -6.60 -4.94 9.13
CA ASP A 49 -7.96 -5.39 8.83
C ASP A 49 -8.55 -4.85 7.51
N ARG A 50 -7.68 -4.35 6.62
CA ARG A 50 -8.06 -3.93 5.28
C ARG A 50 -7.50 -4.87 4.23
N PRO A 51 -8.33 -5.37 3.33
CA PRO A 51 -7.84 -6.09 2.16
C PRO A 51 -6.94 -5.19 1.32
N VAL A 52 -5.78 -5.72 0.92
CA VAL A 52 -4.77 -4.96 0.16
C VAL A 52 -4.63 -5.54 -1.24
N SER A 53 -4.68 -4.67 -2.24
CA SER A 53 -4.18 -4.93 -3.59
C SER A 53 -2.78 -4.35 -3.72
N PHE A 54 -1.94 -4.98 -4.52
CA PHE A 54 -0.56 -4.55 -4.75
C PHE A 54 -0.39 -4.04 -6.17
N LEU A 55 0.14 -2.84 -6.32
CA LEU A 55 0.71 -2.35 -7.57
C LEU A 55 2.22 -2.52 -7.49
N ARG A 56 2.76 -3.51 -8.21
CA ARG A 56 4.14 -3.98 -8.06
C ARG A 56 5.05 -3.39 -9.12
N TYR A 57 6.23 -2.94 -8.70
CA TYR A 57 7.27 -2.32 -9.53
C TYR A 57 8.60 -3.07 -9.39
N PRO A 58 8.71 -4.33 -9.81
CA PRO A 58 9.88 -5.16 -9.53
C PRO A 58 11.19 -4.60 -10.11
N ASP A 59 11.09 -3.73 -11.10
CA ASP A 59 12.20 -3.08 -11.79
C ASP A 59 12.26 -1.55 -11.57
N GLY A 60 11.54 -1.05 -10.56
CA GLY A 60 11.41 0.38 -10.26
C GLY A 60 10.27 1.05 -11.04
N PRO A 61 10.04 2.36 -10.81
CA PRO A 61 8.87 3.08 -11.34
C PRO A 61 8.83 3.15 -12.87
N ASP A 62 9.99 3.13 -13.53
CA ASP A 62 10.08 3.16 -15.00
C ASP A 62 9.97 1.78 -15.64
N GLY A 63 9.86 0.73 -14.82
CA GLY A 63 9.79 -0.66 -15.27
C GLY A 63 8.36 -1.16 -15.54
N GLN A 64 8.26 -2.47 -15.73
CA GLN A 64 6.96 -3.12 -15.91
C GLN A 64 6.17 -3.10 -14.59
N VAL A 65 4.87 -2.75 -14.69
CA VAL A 65 3.96 -2.64 -13.55
C VAL A 65 2.97 -3.80 -13.57
N PHE A 66 2.73 -4.40 -12.38
CA PHE A 66 1.81 -5.51 -12.21
C PHE A 66 0.78 -5.22 -11.12
N PHE A 67 -0.50 -5.17 -11.50
CA PHE A 67 -1.57 -5.03 -10.51
C PHE A 67 -2.03 -6.41 -10.03
N THR A 68 -1.91 -6.66 -8.73
CA THR A 68 -2.20 -7.95 -8.09
C THR A 68 -3.29 -7.78 -7.04
N LYS A 69 -4.49 -8.27 -7.33
CA LYS A 69 -5.65 -8.22 -6.41
C LYS A 69 -5.73 -9.44 -5.50
N ASN A 70 -5.34 -10.61 -6.01
CA ASN A 70 -5.36 -11.87 -5.26
C ASN A 70 -4.06 -12.07 -4.48
N VAL A 71 -4.08 -13.01 -3.55
CA VAL A 71 -2.87 -13.44 -2.82
C VAL A 71 -1.80 -13.84 -3.82
N PRO A 72 -0.60 -13.21 -3.79
CA PRO A 72 0.50 -13.55 -4.69
C PRO A 72 0.95 -15.01 -4.51
N PRO A 73 1.37 -15.71 -5.58
CA PRO A 73 2.00 -17.02 -5.46
C PRO A 73 3.24 -16.95 -4.55
N GLY A 74 3.42 -17.97 -3.70
CA GLY A 74 4.54 -18.04 -2.76
C GLY A 74 4.37 -17.19 -1.52
N THR A 75 3.17 -16.67 -1.26
CA THR A 75 2.84 -16.02 0.02
C THR A 75 3.00 -17.01 1.16
N PRO A 76 3.78 -16.69 2.21
CA PRO A 76 3.94 -17.55 3.37
C PRO A 76 2.61 -17.84 4.09
N ASP A 77 2.47 -19.04 4.66
CA ASP A 77 1.24 -19.46 5.34
C ASP A 77 0.89 -18.60 6.57
N TRP A 78 1.89 -17.93 7.17
CA TRP A 78 1.69 -17.05 8.30
C TRP A 78 1.18 -15.66 7.92
N VAL A 79 1.15 -15.30 6.63
CA VAL A 79 0.54 -14.05 6.16
C VAL A 79 -0.97 -14.18 6.19
N THR A 80 -1.61 -13.29 6.94
CA THR A 80 -3.08 -13.29 7.07
C THR A 80 -3.75 -12.97 5.75
N THR A 81 -4.79 -13.73 5.43
CA THR A 81 -5.59 -13.53 4.22
C THR A 81 -7.07 -13.64 4.52
N ALA A 82 -7.91 -13.00 3.72
CA ALA A 82 -9.37 -13.06 3.85
C ALA A 82 -10.07 -13.24 2.50
N GLN A 83 -11.27 -13.80 2.54
CA GLN A 83 -12.16 -13.85 1.38
C GLN A 83 -12.92 -12.55 1.28
N VAL A 84 -12.83 -11.89 0.14
CA VAL A 84 -13.47 -10.60 -0.15
C VAL A 84 -14.53 -10.81 -1.21
N PRO A 85 -15.80 -10.48 -0.92
CA PRO A 85 -16.87 -10.53 -1.92
C PRO A 85 -16.57 -9.58 -3.09
N ARG A 86 -16.84 -10.03 -4.31
CA ARG A 86 -16.73 -9.22 -5.54
C ARG A 86 -17.83 -9.62 -6.51
N SER A 87 -18.14 -8.74 -7.47
CA SER A 87 -19.08 -9.01 -8.55
C SER A 87 -18.70 -10.21 -9.42
N GLU A 88 -17.38 -10.44 -9.60
CA GLU A 88 -16.82 -11.53 -10.42
C GLU A 88 -16.54 -12.82 -9.62
N GLY A 89 -17.03 -12.90 -8.39
CA GLY A 89 -16.77 -14.00 -7.45
C GLY A 89 -15.75 -13.61 -6.37
N PRO A 90 -15.73 -14.37 -5.25
CA PRO A 90 -14.89 -14.04 -4.11
C PRO A 90 -13.39 -14.09 -4.49
N ALA A 91 -12.63 -13.12 -3.99
CA ALA A 91 -11.19 -13.08 -4.11
C ALA A 91 -10.51 -13.30 -2.75
N ARG A 92 -9.45 -14.09 -2.72
CA ARG A 92 -8.60 -14.19 -1.54
C ARG A 92 -7.58 -13.07 -1.55
N MET A 93 -7.61 -12.19 -0.56
CA MET A 93 -6.76 -11.01 -0.47
C MET A 93 -5.89 -11.03 0.79
N VAL A 94 -4.76 -10.33 0.73
CA VAL A 94 -3.84 -10.18 1.86
C VAL A 94 -4.36 -9.14 2.83
N LEU A 95 -4.16 -9.40 4.14
CA LEU A 95 -4.28 -8.43 5.23
C LEU A 95 -2.87 -8.21 5.82
N VAL A 96 -2.38 -6.99 5.80
CA VAL A 96 -1.08 -6.61 6.40
C VAL A 96 -1.34 -6.20 7.84
N GLN A 97 -0.99 -7.09 8.81
CA GLN A 97 -1.41 -6.97 10.21
C GLN A 97 -0.28 -6.57 11.16
N ASP A 98 0.96 -6.84 10.78
CA ASP A 98 2.13 -6.75 11.64
C ASP A 98 3.39 -6.40 10.85
N LEU A 99 4.49 -6.13 11.53
CA LEU A 99 5.76 -5.81 10.90
C LEU A 99 6.26 -6.93 9.96
N PRO A 100 6.21 -8.22 10.31
CA PRO A 100 6.60 -9.28 9.39
C PRO A 100 5.81 -9.27 8.07
N SER A 101 4.49 -9.13 8.13
CA SER A 101 3.65 -9.09 6.94
C SER A 101 3.88 -7.82 6.10
N LEU A 102 4.16 -6.68 6.76
CA LEU A 102 4.56 -5.45 6.08
C LEU A 102 5.90 -5.63 5.35
N MET A 103 6.91 -6.21 6.00
CA MET A 103 8.22 -6.45 5.41
C MET A 103 8.16 -7.46 4.25
N TRP A 104 7.33 -8.49 4.37
CA TRP A 104 7.07 -9.40 3.27
C TRP A 104 6.41 -8.67 2.08
N ALA A 105 5.39 -7.86 2.33
CA ALA A 105 4.71 -7.10 1.29
C ALA A 105 5.63 -6.06 0.63
N ALA A 106 6.43 -5.33 1.42
CA ALA A 106 7.43 -4.39 0.91
C ALA A 106 8.49 -5.07 0.03
N ASN A 107 8.88 -6.32 0.34
CA ASN A 107 9.81 -7.11 -0.48
C ASN A 107 9.26 -7.43 -1.89
N LEU A 108 7.95 -7.30 -2.12
CA LEU A 108 7.35 -7.38 -3.44
C LEU A 108 7.62 -6.14 -4.30
N VAL A 109 8.17 -5.08 -3.72
CA VAL A 109 8.34 -3.74 -4.33
C VAL A 109 6.99 -3.24 -4.84
N ALA A 110 6.10 -2.94 -3.90
CA ALA A 110 4.71 -2.63 -4.23
C ALA A 110 4.18 -1.41 -3.47
N GLU A 111 3.28 -0.70 -4.12
CA GLU A 111 2.34 0.20 -3.45
C GLU A 111 1.18 -0.61 -2.88
N PHE A 112 0.65 -0.17 -1.75
CA PHE A 112 -0.44 -0.83 -1.04
C PHE A 112 -1.75 -0.07 -1.25
N HIS A 113 -2.66 -0.67 -2.01
CA HIS A 113 -3.99 -0.13 -2.28
C HIS A 113 -5.01 -0.80 -1.36
N THR A 114 -5.41 -0.10 -0.31
CA THR A 114 -6.35 -0.61 0.69
C THR A 114 -7.79 -0.34 0.31
N HIS A 115 -8.70 -1.23 0.75
CA HIS A 115 -10.12 -0.93 0.73
C HIS A 115 -10.47 0.15 1.76
N GLN A 116 -11.55 0.90 1.50
CA GLN A 116 -12.06 1.95 2.38
C GLN A 116 -13.01 1.40 3.47
N TRP A 117 -12.95 0.10 3.73
CA TRP A 117 -13.73 -0.63 4.73
C TRP A 117 -12.87 -1.72 5.39
N LEU A 118 -13.27 -2.15 6.57
CA LEU A 118 -12.60 -3.20 7.33
C LEU A 118 -13.20 -4.57 6.99
N ILE A 119 -12.38 -5.63 7.07
CA ILE A 119 -12.83 -6.99 6.73
C ILE A 119 -13.97 -7.49 7.64
N GLY A 120 -14.10 -6.94 8.86
CA GLY A 120 -15.20 -7.24 9.77
C GLY A 120 -16.56 -6.69 9.30
N ASP A 121 -16.54 -5.59 8.52
CA ASP A 121 -17.75 -4.91 8.04
C ASP A 121 -17.65 -4.61 6.53
N PRO A 122 -17.65 -5.66 5.67
CA PRO A 122 -17.48 -5.47 4.24
C PRO A 122 -18.65 -4.68 3.65
N GLY A 123 -18.31 -3.60 2.94
CA GLY A 123 -19.30 -2.72 2.32
C GLY A 123 -19.73 -1.52 3.17
N LEU A 124 -19.28 -1.42 4.44
CA LEU A 124 -19.44 -0.23 5.26
C LEU A 124 -18.14 0.57 5.27
N ALA A 125 -18.08 1.62 4.46
CA ALA A 125 -16.90 2.48 4.40
C ALA A 125 -16.72 3.27 5.70
N ASP A 126 -15.51 3.23 6.27
CA ASP A 126 -15.10 3.99 7.44
C ASP A 126 -14.22 5.19 7.08
N ARG A 127 -13.89 5.34 5.80
CA ARG A 127 -13.14 6.48 5.23
C ARG A 127 -13.58 6.75 3.79
N ILE A 128 -13.35 7.98 3.35
CA ILE A 128 -13.52 8.42 1.97
C ILE A 128 -12.15 8.92 1.48
N VAL A 129 -11.76 8.52 0.29
CA VAL A 129 -10.54 9.00 -0.38
C VAL A 129 -10.95 9.74 -1.64
N PHE A 130 -10.47 10.97 -1.78
CA PHE A 130 -10.58 11.77 -2.99
C PHE A 130 -9.21 11.75 -3.67
N ASP A 131 -9.13 11.13 -4.82
CA ASP A 131 -7.96 11.12 -5.67
C ASP A 131 -8.04 12.30 -6.64
N LEU A 132 -7.06 13.21 -6.56
CA LEU A 132 -7.07 14.47 -7.32
C LEU A 132 -5.95 14.45 -8.35
N ASP A 133 -6.27 13.94 -9.53
CA ASP A 133 -5.36 13.89 -10.67
C ASP A 133 -5.55 15.11 -11.60
N PRO A 134 -4.54 15.99 -11.73
CA PRO A 134 -4.65 17.14 -12.60
C PRO A 134 -4.52 16.72 -14.07
N GLY A 135 -5.56 16.98 -14.86
CA GLY A 135 -5.49 16.93 -16.31
C GLY A 135 -5.11 18.29 -16.91
N ALA A 136 -4.31 18.30 -17.99
CA ALA A 136 -3.94 19.55 -18.64
C ALA A 136 -5.18 20.39 -19.03
N PRO A 137 -5.19 21.72 -18.80
CA PRO A 137 -4.07 22.58 -18.37
C PRO A 137 -3.87 22.69 -16.85
N ALA A 138 -4.67 21.99 -16.02
CA ALA A 138 -4.55 22.05 -14.57
C ALA A 138 -3.23 21.43 -14.07
N THR A 139 -2.80 21.89 -12.92
CA THR A 139 -1.56 21.48 -12.25
C THR A 139 -1.85 21.04 -10.82
N VAL A 140 -0.84 20.68 -10.07
CA VAL A 140 -0.98 20.39 -8.61
C VAL A 140 -1.55 21.57 -7.84
N VAL A 141 -1.41 22.80 -8.34
CA VAL A 141 -1.95 24.02 -7.67
C VAL A 141 -3.47 23.97 -7.63
N GLU A 142 -4.12 23.65 -8.75
CA GLU A 142 -5.56 23.49 -8.81
C GLU A 142 -6.06 22.30 -7.97
N CYS A 143 -5.28 21.23 -7.90
CA CYS A 143 -5.57 20.13 -6.97
C CYS A 143 -5.54 20.59 -5.51
N CYS A 144 -4.58 21.44 -5.12
CA CYS A 144 -4.52 22.02 -3.78
C CYS A 144 -5.74 22.90 -3.48
N GLU A 145 -6.19 23.71 -4.44
CA GLU A 145 -7.40 24.54 -4.29
C GLU A 145 -8.64 23.66 -4.08
N VAL A 146 -8.80 22.61 -4.87
CA VAL A 146 -9.91 21.64 -4.72
C VAL A 146 -9.82 20.93 -3.37
N ALA A 147 -8.62 20.52 -2.95
CA ALA A 147 -8.42 19.87 -1.65
C ALA A 147 -8.81 20.79 -0.47
N LEU A 148 -8.46 22.08 -0.52
CA LEU A 148 -8.85 23.07 0.48
C LEU A 148 -10.36 23.25 0.52
N TRP A 149 -11.01 23.38 -0.64
CA TRP A 149 -12.46 23.46 -0.75
C TRP A 149 -13.15 22.19 -0.21
N LEU A 150 -12.67 21.01 -0.55
CA LEU A 150 -13.20 19.74 -0.02
C LEU A 150 -13.07 19.68 1.50
N ARG A 151 -11.93 20.08 2.07
CA ARG A 151 -11.70 20.11 3.52
C ARG A 151 -12.73 21.00 4.23
N GLU A 152 -13.00 22.19 3.70
CA GLU A 152 -13.99 23.11 4.27
C GLU A 152 -15.41 22.53 4.21
N ARG A 153 -15.78 21.91 3.10
CA ARG A 153 -17.09 21.28 2.92
C ARG A 153 -17.28 20.10 3.87
N LEU A 154 -16.29 19.23 3.96
CA LEU A 154 -16.32 18.06 4.84
C LEU A 154 -16.35 18.47 6.33
N ALA A 155 -15.61 19.51 6.71
CA ALA A 155 -15.64 20.03 8.07
C ALA A 155 -17.02 20.56 8.46
N ALA A 156 -17.77 21.17 7.54
CA ALA A 156 -19.14 21.62 7.78
C ALA A 156 -20.11 20.47 8.09
N ASP A 157 -19.82 19.28 7.57
CA ASP A 157 -20.58 18.04 7.82
C ASP A 157 -19.99 17.20 8.99
N GLY A 158 -18.99 17.73 9.70
CA GLY A 158 -18.37 17.10 10.88
C GLY A 158 -17.27 16.07 10.56
N PHE A 159 -16.75 16.04 9.32
CA PHE A 159 -15.65 15.14 8.93
C PHE A 159 -14.30 15.85 9.06
N GLU A 160 -13.31 15.12 9.55
CA GLU A 160 -11.91 15.52 9.46
C GLU A 160 -11.30 15.08 8.14
N ALA A 161 -10.56 15.95 7.48
CA ALA A 161 -9.90 15.68 6.21
C ALA A 161 -8.40 15.96 6.29
N TYR A 162 -7.61 15.03 5.75
CA TYR A 162 -6.17 15.07 5.71
C TYR A 162 -5.68 14.96 4.27
N ALA A 163 -4.76 15.84 3.87
CA ALA A 163 -4.12 15.77 2.57
C ALA A 163 -2.85 14.92 2.65
N LYS A 164 -2.62 14.13 1.62
CA LYS A 164 -1.34 13.43 1.38
C LYS A 164 -0.96 13.53 -0.08
N THR A 165 0.33 13.49 -0.38
CA THR A 165 0.81 13.28 -1.75
C THR A 165 0.79 11.81 -2.11
N SER A 166 0.62 11.51 -3.40
CA SER A 166 0.61 10.17 -3.97
C SER A 166 1.34 10.22 -5.31
N GLY A 167 2.05 9.17 -5.68
CA GLY A 167 2.85 9.09 -6.91
C GLY A 167 4.33 9.25 -6.72
#